data_414028436103e6f42a34373b749cea7f
#
_entry.id   414028436103e6f42a34373b749cea7f
#
_cell.length_a   1.000
_cell.length_b   1.000
_cell.length_c   1.000
_cell.angle_alpha   90.00
_cell.angle_beta   90.00
_cell.angle_gamma   90.00
#
_symmetry.space_group_name_H-M   'P 1'
#
loop_
_entity.id
_entity.type
_entity.pdbx_description
1 polymer ?
#
loop_
_entity_poly.entity_id
_entity_poly.type
_entity_poly.pdbx_seq_one_letter_code
_entity_poly.pdbx_strand_id
1 'polypeptide(L)'
;MADRVEIREVGMRDGLQSIAAVLPTETKLAWLDAEYAAGVRQIEVSSFVPPKLLPQLADAEAVVRHALTLPGLTVSALIPNSRGAERGLALGVHEMNFVLSVSEGHNMSNVRRSTGESIEDFRRVVNCAATAANR
;
A
#
# COMPACT_ATOMS: atom_id res chain seq x y z
N MET A 1 -19.58 -24.34 10.12
CA MET A 1 -18.16 -23.96 10.03
C MET A 1 -18.03 -22.58 10.65
N ALA A 2 -17.06 -22.35 11.51
CA ALA A 2 -16.82 -20.99 12.01
C ALA A 2 -16.24 -20.17 10.82
N ASP A 3 -16.79 -18.98 10.59
CA ASP A 3 -16.27 -18.05 9.59
C ASP A 3 -14.86 -17.63 10.01
N ARG A 4 -13.88 -17.83 9.13
CA ARG A 4 -12.51 -17.41 9.39
C ARG A 4 -12.39 -15.92 9.10
N VAL A 5 -12.01 -15.15 10.11
CA VAL A 5 -11.70 -13.72 9.97
C VAL A 5 -10.18 -13.57 9.81
N GLU A 6 -9.77 -12.78 8.83
CA GLU A 6 -8.37 -12.38 8.64
C GLU A 6 -8.18 -10.95 9.11
N ILE A 7 -7.09 -10.71 9.84
CA ILE A 7 -6.74 -9.38 10.36
C ILE A 7 -5.57 -8.85 9.55
N ARG A 8 -5.71 -7.62 9.04
CA ARG A 8 -4.63 -6.90 8.37
C ARG A 8 -4.13 -5.78 9.28
N GLU A 9 -2.82 -5.78 9.53
CA GLU A 9 -2.15 -4.69 10.22
C GLU A 9 -1.90 -3.53 9.26
N VAL A 10 -2.23 -2.30 9.66
CA VAL A 10 -2.11 -1.10 8.82
C VAL A 10 -1.32 0.04 9.50
N GLY A 11 -0.80 -0.18 10.70
CA GLY A 11 -0.05 0.82 11.46
C GLY A 11 1.16 1.38 10.71
N MET A 12 1.84 0.53 9.97
CA MET A 12 3.00 0.94 9.17
C MET A 12 2.65 1.88 8.01
N ARG A 13 1.43 1.82 7.49
CA ARG A 13 0.96 2.74 6.46
C ARG A 13 0.06 3.82 7.05
N ASP A 14 -1.10 3.47 7.57
CA ASP A 14 -2.11 4.42 8.03
C ASP A 14 -1.68 5.13 9.33
N GLY A 15 -1.13 4.37 10.26
CA GLY A 15 -0.60 4.92 11.50
C GLY A 15 0.53 5.92 11.26
N LEU A 16 1.53 5.56 10.47
CA LEU A 16 2.66 6.45 10.16
C LEU A 16 2.24 7.66 9.32
N GLN A 17 1.27 7.51 8.44
CA GLN A 17 0.72 8.63 7.67
C GLN A 17 0.08 9.71 8.56
N SER A 18 -0.50 9.33 9.68
CA SER A 18 -1.26 10.23 10.57
C SER A 18 -0.39 11.01 11.56
N ILE A 19 0.92 10.77 11.62
CA ILE A 19 1.86 11.47 12.51
C ILE A 19 2.80 12.38 11.72
N ALA A 20 3.30 13.44 12.38
CA ALA A 20 4.25 14.36 11.76
C ALA A 20 5.68 13.80 11.70
N ALA A 21 6.01 12.85 12.55
CA ALA A 21 7.35 12.27 12.63
C ALA A 21 7.64 11.39 11.39
N VAL A 22 8.85 11.52 10.86
CA VAL A 22 9.41 10.64 9.85
C VAL A 22 10.34 9.66 10.55
N LEU A 23 9.93 8.40 10.65
CA LEU A 23 10.74 7.36 11.27
C LEU A 23 11.88 6.92 10.33
N PRO A 24 13.08 6.63 10.88
CA PRO A 24 14.14 5.97 10.11
C PRO A 24 13.67 4.64 9.51
N THR A 25 14.18 4.30 8.34
CA THR A 25 13.83 3.05 7.66
C THR A 25 14.12 1.83 8.54
N GLU A 26 15.26 1.80 9.22
CA GLU A 26 15.66 0.70 10.11
C GLU A 26 14.65 0.47 11.24
N THR A 27 14.07 1.55 11.77
CA THR A 27 13.03 1.47 12.81
C THR A 27 11.75 0.80 12.24
N LYS A 28 11.39 1.12 11.01
CA LYS A 28 10.23 0.50 10.33
C LYS A 28 10.47 -0.97 10.05
N LEU A 29 11.67 -1.33 9.60
CA LEU A 29 12.03 -2.73 9.34
C LEU A 29 12.00 -3.55 10.63
N ALA A 30 12.56 -3.03 11.72
CA ALA A 30 12.50 -3.68 13.04
C ALA A 30 11.05 -3.84 13.56
N TRP A 31 10.20 -2.85 13.33
CA TRP A 31 8.77 -2.94 13.67
C TRP A 31 8.09 -4.05 12.85
N LEU A 32 8.29 -4.07 11.53
CA LEU A 32 7.75 -5.09 10.65
C LEU A 32 8.17 -6.52 11.08
N ASP A 33 9.46 -6.70 11.40
CA ASP A 33 9.98 -7.97 11.89
C ASP A 33 9.34 -8.39 13.21
N ALA A 34 9.09 -7.45 14.11
CA ALA A 34 8.44 -7.71 15.39
C ALA A 34 6.97 -8.13 15.21
N GLU A 35 6.22 -7.47 14.33
CA GLU A 35 4.84 -7.86 13.99
C GLU A 35 4.79 -9.25 13.34
N TYR A 36 5.69 -9.50 12.41
CA TYR A 36 5.81 -10.81 11.79
C TYR A 36 6.14 -11.92 12.81
N ALA A 37 7.09 -11.65 13.72
CA ALA A 37 7.43 -12.58 14.81
C ALA A 37 6.26 -12.82 15.79
N ALA A 38 5.41 -11.80 15.99
CA ALA A 38 4.18 -11.91 16.79
C ALA A 38 3.07 -12.71 16.10
N GLY A 39 3.26 -13.13 14.84
CA GLY A 39 2.31 -13.96 14.10
C GLY A 39 1.42 -13.21 13.12
N VAL A 40 1.62 -11.91 12.92
CA VAL A 40 0.90 -11.15 11.88
C VAL A 40 1.33 -11.66 10.50
N ARG A 41 0.36 -11.88 9.61
CA ARG A 41 0.60 -12.45 8.27
C ARG A 41 0.01 -11.62 7.14
N GLN A 42 -0.65 -10.51 7.44
CA GLN A 42 -1.15 -9.54 6.46
C GLN A 42 -0.82 -8.13 6.94
N ILE A 43 0.02 -7.41 6.20
CA ILE A 43 0.45 -6.06 6.58
C ILE A 43 0.35 -5.13 5.35
N GLU A 44 -0.28 -3.98 5.54
CA GLU A 44 -0.18 -2.86 4.62
C GLU A 44 1.09 -2.06 4.99
N VAL A 45 2.19 -2.39 4.31
CA VAL A 45 3.52 -2.00 4.74
C VAL A 45 3.90 -0.57 4.39
N SER A 46 3.29 0.02 3.36
CA SER A 46 3.63 1.37 2.89
C SER A 46 2.64 1.89 1.86
N SER A 47 2.98 3.03 1.24
CA SER A 47 2.22 3.67 0.16
C SER A 47 3.14 4.20 -0.92
N PHE A 48 2.69 4.13 -2.18
CA PHE A 48 3.38 4.73 -3.33
C PHE A 48 2.93 6.16 -3.66
N VAL A 49 2.39 6.86 -2.67
CA VAL A 49 2.14 8.31 -2.75
C VAL A 49 3.47 9.05 -2.95
N PRO A 50 3.53 10.13 -3.75
CA PRO A 50 4.76 10.90 -3.93
C PRO A 50 5.37 11.36 -2.60
N PRO A 51 6.69 11.20 -2.39
CA PRO A 51 7.37 11.56 -1.13
C PRO A 51 7.18 13.02 -0.70
N LYS A 52 6.99 13.93 -1.65
CA LYS A 52 6.69 15.35 -1.37
C LYS A 52 5.37 15.55 -0.63
N LEU A 53 4.41 14.65 -0.84
CA LEU A 53 3.10 14.69 -0.19
C LEU A 53 3.06 13.89 1.10
N LEU A 54 3.86 12.83 1.17
CA LEU A 54 3.88 11.90 2.29
C LEU A 54 5.32 11.46 2.61
N PRO A 55 6.12 12.35 3.21
CA PRO A 55 7.52 12.07 3.51
C PRO A 55 7.70 10.90 4.48
N GLN A 56 6.71 10.62 5.34
CA GLN A 56 6.72 9.50 6.27
C GLN A 56 6.87 8.14 5.56
N LEU A 57 6.46 8.02 4.31
CA LEU A 57 6.49 6.78 3.54
C LEU A 57 7.38 6.90 2.27
N ALA A 58 8.34 7.83 2.30
CA ALA A 58 9.26 8.05 1.17
C ALA A 58 10.15 6.84 0.86
N ASP A 59 10.39 5.99 1.84
CA ASP A 59 11.20 4.77 1.78
C ASP A 59 10.38 3.51 1.42
N ALA A 60 9.21 3.67 0.83
CA ALA A 60 8.28 2.58 0.50
C ALA A 60 8.95 1.38 -0.19
N GLU A 61 9.88 1.62 -1.13
CA GLU A 61 10.54 0.53 -1.85
C GLU A 61 11.43 -0.32 -0.93
N ALA A 62 12.17 0.31 -0.02
CA ALA A 62 13.01 -0.42 0.93
C ALA A 62 12.17 -1.27 1.89
N VAL A 63 11.07 -0.71 2.40
CA VAL A 63 10.15 -1.41 3.31
C VAL A 63 9.48 -2.58 2.60
N VAL A 64 8.96 -2.37 1.38
CA VAL A 64 8.33 -3.43 0.57
C VAL A 64 9.32 -4.55 0.26
N ARG A 65 10.54 -4.23 -0.19
CA ARG A 65 11.57 -5.24 -0.49
C ARG A 65 11.88 -6.11 0.72
N HIS A 66 12.02 -5.50 1.90
CA HIS A 66 12.25 -6.25 3.14
C HIS A 66 11.05 -7.13 3.47
N ALA A 67 9.83 -6.59 3.43
CA ALA A 67 8.60 -7.34 3.71
C ALA A 67 8.45 -8.58 2.82
N LEU A 68 8.81 -8.48 1.54
CA LEU A 68 8.76 -9.59 0.59
C LEU A 68 9.77 -10.72 0.89
N THR A 69 10.76 -10.49 1.75
CA THR A 69 11.67 -11.55 2.21
C THR A 69 11.09 -12.42 3.32
N LEU A 70 9.97 -12.01 3.93
CA LEU A 70 9.35 -12.71 5.06
C LEU A 70 8.38 -13.80 4.55
N PRO A 71 8.68 -15.08 4.76
CA PRO A 71 7.88 -16.17 4.21
C PRO A 71 6.44 -16.19 4.71
N GLY A 72 5.47 -16.32 3.81
CA GLY A 72 4.05 -16.39 4.15
C GLY A 72 3.41 -15.07 4.59
N LEU A 73 4.15 -13.94 4.51
CA LEU A 73 3.56 -12.62 4.71
C LEU A 73 2.85 -12.16 3.43
N THR A 74 1.59 -11.77 3.54
CA THR A 74 0.88 -11.05 2.49
C THR A 74 1.23 -9.56 2.62
N VAL A 75 1.99 -9.07 1.66
CA VAL A 75 2.44 -7.68 1.59
C VAL A 75 1.45 -6.87 0.76
N SER A 76 0.82 -5.87 1.35
CA SER A 76 -0.01 -4.91 0.64
C SER A 76 0.55 -3.50 0.72
N ALA A 77 0.22 -2.67 -0.27
CA ALA A 77 0.59 -1.27 -0.31
C ALA A 77 -0.52 -0.42 -0.92
N LEU A 78 -0.68 0.81 -0.41
CA LEU A 78 -1.61 1.77 -0.98
C LEU A 78 -1.03 2.38 -2.26
N ILE A 79 -1.85 2.45 -3.29
CA ILE A 79 -1.53 3.10 -4.56
C ILE A 79 -2.49 4.26 -4.84
N PRO A 80 -1.99 5.47 -5.12
CA PRO A 80 -2.85 6.62 -5.42
C PRO A 80 -3.30 6.68 -6.88
N ASN A 81 -2.63 5.95 -7.78
CA ASN A 81 -2.84 6.01 -9.22
C ASN A 81 -2.11 4.87 -9.95
N SER A 82 -2.23 4.83 -11.28
CA SER A 82 -1.58 3.84 -12.15
C SER A 82 -0.04 3.84 -12.04
N ARG A 83 0.61 4.99 -11.84
CA ARG A 83 2.07 5.03 -11.59
C ARG A 83 2.48 4.33 -10.30
N GLY A 84 1.67 4.48 -9.24
CA GLY A 84 1.86 3.73 -8.00
C GLY A 84 1.70 2.22 -8.22
N ALA A 85 0.73 1.83 -9.05
CA ALA A 85 0.52 0.44 -9.42
C ALA A 85 1.70 -0.16 -10.19
N GLU A 86 2.26 0.56 -11.17
CA GLU A 86 3.45 0.13 -11.91
C GLU A 86 4.64 -0.15 -10.98
N ARG A 87 4.85 0.73 -9.99
CA ARG A 87 5.90 0.53 -8.97
C ARG A 87 5.63 -0.69 -8.09
N GLY A 88 4.39 -0.85 -7.63
CA GLY A 88 3.98 -2.02 -6.84
C GLY A 88 4.17 -3.33 -7.59
N LEU A 89 3.76 -3.37 -8.86
CA LEU A 89 3.95 -4.54 -9.74
C LEU A 89 5.42 -4.86 -9.98
N ALA A 90 6.24 -3.84 -10.25
CA ALA A 90 7.68 -4.02 -10.47
C ALA A 90 8.41 -4.59 -9.24
N LEU A 91 7.91 -4.30 -8.04
CA LEU A 91 8.44 -4.82 -6.78
C LEU A 91 7.89 -6.21 -6.43
N GLY A 92 6.77 -6.63 -7.01
CA GLY A 92 6.10 -7.89 -6.68
C GLY A 92 5.19 -7.80 -5.45
N VAL A 93 4.62 -6.64 -5.15
CA VAL A 93 3.62 -6.47 -4.08
C VAL A 93 2.44 -7.42 -4.32
N HIS A 94 2.03 -8.15 -3.28
CA HIS A 94 0.97 -9.15 -3.40
C HIS A 94 -0.41 -8.53 -3.60
N GLU A 95 -0.68 -7.42 -2.93
CA GLU A 95 -1.96 -6.71 -3.01
C GLU A 95 -1.74 -5.20 -3.10
N MET A 96 -2.51 -4.52 -3.95
CA MET A 96 -2.49 -3.08 -4.09
C MET A 96 -3.85 -2.48 -3.73
N ASN A 97 -3.86 -1.56 -2.77
CA ASN A 97 -5.06 -0.88 -2.30
C ASN A 97 -5.22 0.44 -3.04
N PHE A 98 -6.18 0.49 -3.97
CA PHE A 98 -6.50 1.71 -4.71
C PHE A 98 -7.51 2.56 -3.95
N VAL A 99 -7.33 3.89 -3.94
CA VAL A 99 -8.17 4.83 -3.21
C VAL A 99 -9.20 5.47 -4.12
N LEU A 100 -10.47 5.32 -3.74
CA LEU A 100 -11.61 6.01 -4.36
C LEU A 100 -12.60 6.40 -3.28
N SER A 101 -13.06 7.65 -3.30
CA SER A 101 -14.17 8.11 -2.46
C SER A 101 -15.44 8.22 -3.30
N VAL A 102 -16.56 7.72 -2.77
CA VAL A 102 -17.88 7.78 -3.45
C VAL A 102 -18.36 9.21 -3.59
N SER A 103 -18.12 10.05 -2.58
CA SER A 103 -18.43 11.48 -2.63
C SER A 103 -17.48 12.21 -3.58
N GLU A 104 -18.02 12.90 -4.56
CA GLU A 104 -17.25 13.72 -5.52
C GLU A 104 -16.36 14.75 -4.83
N GLY A 105 -16.95 15.52 -3.88
CA GLY A 105 -16.20 16.52 -3.13
C GLY A 105 -15.07 15.93 -2.30
N HIS A 106 -15.29 14.78 -1.66
CA HIS A 106 -14.24 14.10 -0.90
C HIS A 106 -13.15 13.52 -1.82
N ASN A 107 -13.54 12.92 -2.95
CA ASN A 107 -12.58 12.39 -3.93
C ASN A 107 -11.69 13.50 -4.51
N MET A 108 -12.30 14.63 -4.87
CA MET A 108 -11.57 15.81 -5.35
C MET A 108 -10.60 16.35 -4.28
N SER A 109 -11.02 16.39 -3.02
CA SER A 109 -10.17 16.84 -1.91
C SER A 109 -9.00 15.87 -1.64
N ASN A 110 -9.26 14.56 -1.71
CA ASN A 110 -8.30 13.53 -1.33
C ASN A 110 -7.29 13.20 -2.44
N VAL A 111 -7.76 12.98 -3.66
CA VAL A 111 -6.92 12.55 -4.80
C VAL A 111 -6.88 13.55 -5.95
N ARG A 112 -7.52 14.71 -5.83
CA ARG A 112 -7.59 15.79 -6.82
C ARG A 112 -8.11 15.33 -8.19
N ARG A 113 -9.09 14.44 -8.16
CA ARG A 113 -9.75 13.87 -9.34
C ARG A 113 -11.24 13.70 -9.07
N SER A 114 -12.04 13.75 -10.14
CA SER A 114 -13.43 13.33 -10.08
C SER A 114 -13.54 11.82 -9.79
N THR A 115 -14.69 11.37 -9.33
CA THR A 115 -14.96 9.93 -9.16
C THR A 115 -14.86 9.20 -10.48
N GLY A 116 -15.33 9.79 -11.59
CA GLY A 116 -15.21 9.25 -12.93
C GLY A 116 -13.75 9.05 -13.37
N GLU A 117 -12.90 10.06 -13.21
CA GLU A 117 -11.46 9.98 -13.50
C GLU A 117 -10.76 8.91 -12.64
N SER A 118 -11.15 8.77 -11.38
CA SER A 118 -10.61 7.74 -10.49
C SER A 118 -11.02 6.33 -10.94
N ILE A 119 -12.24 6.13 -11.41
CA ILE A 119 -12.71 4.86 -11.96
C ILE A 119 -11.94 4.49 -13.23
N GLU A 120 -11.70 5.46 -14.11
CA GLU A 120 -10.90 5.21 -15.32
C GLU A 120 -9.44 4.87 -15.00
N ASP A 121 -8.85 5.52 -14.01
CA ASP A 121 -7.50 5.19 -13.56
C ASP A 121 -7.45 3.80 -12.91
N PHE A 122 -8.46 3.43 -12.13
CA PHE A 122 -8.59 2.09 -11.57
C PHE A 122 -8.67 1.00 -12.65
N ARG A 123 -9.44 1.24 -13.74
CA ARG A 123 -9.47 0.32 -14.87
C ARG A 123 -8.09 0.11 -15.50
N ARG A 124 -7.28 1.17 -15.60
CA ARG A 124 -5.88 1.06 -16.08
C ARG A 124 -5.05 0.20 -15.13
N VAL A 125 -5.19 0.41 -13.81
CA VAL A 125 -4.51 -0.42 -12.80
C VAL A 125 -4.85 -1.89 -12.95
N VAL A 126 -6.14 -2.23 -13.07
CA VAL A 126 -6.60 -3.62 -13.24
C VAL A 126 -6.01 -4.24 -14.51
N ASN A 127 -6.02 -3.51 -15.63
CA ASN A 127 -5.47 -4.00 -16.90
C ASN A 127 -3.94 -4.21 -16.81
N CYS A 128 -3.21 -3.32 -16.14
CA CYS A 128 -1.77 -3.48 -15.91
C CYS A 128 -1.48 -4.72 -15.05
N ALA A 129 -2.24 -4.94 -13.98
CA ALA A 129 -2.09 -6.09 -13.10
C ALA A 129 -2.39 -7.41 -13.85
N ALA A 130 -3.47 -7.46 -14.62
CA ALA A 130 -3.82 -8.63 -15.43
C ALA A 130 -2.73 -8.97 -16.46
N THR A 131 -2.14 -7.95 -17.10
CA THR A 131 -1.05 -8.14 -18.06
C THR A 131 0.22 -8.66 -17.38
N ALA A 132 0.52 -8.20 -16.17
CA ALA A 132 1.67 -8.67 -15.41
C ALA A 132 1.52 -10.13 -14.93
N ALA A 133 0.31 -10.54 -14.54
CA ALA A 133 0.01 -11.90 -14.10
C ALA A 133 0.12 -12.96 -15.22
N ASN A 134 0.07 -12.53 -16.48
CA ASN A 134 0.17 -13.40 -17.66
C ASN A 134 1.59 -13.51 -18.24
N ARG A 135 2.59 -12.99 -17.57
CA ARG A 135 4.02 -13.06 -17.95
C ARG A 135 4.78 -14.00 -17.03
#